data_e87ba24e9249b26e710c4a0fff6253ee
#
_entry.id   e87ba24e9249b26e710c4a0fff6253ee
#
_cell.length_a   1.000
_cell.length_b   1.000
_cell.length_c   1.000
_cell.angle_alpha   90.00
_cell.angle_beta   90.00
_cell.angle_gamma   90.00
#
_symmetry.space_group_name_H-M   'P 1'
#
loop_
_entity.id
_entity.type
_entity.pdbx_description
1 polymer ?
#
loop_
_entity_poly.entity_id
_entity_poly.type
_entity_poly.pdbx_seq_one_letter_code
_entity_poly.pdbx_strand_id
1 'polypeptide(L)'
;MAEKILVGTSGWHYDHWKGPFYPQQARSDELLDFYTRRFSTVEINNSFYHLPSRKTFSAWRDATPPAFTFAVKASRYITHMKKLKDPEKALEKFFSCADGLGSKLGPILFQLPPRWKRNAERMRDFLAALPENHRYAFELRDPDWFHGEIFSLLEKHYCALCLFDFAGQKSPHRLTAEFAYIRLHGPSHQKYAGRYTKGQLRQWLRHAEKFIREGAEQVFIYFDNDQQGYAALNALEIQQMAGRTCSQANES
;
A
#
# COMPACT_ATOMS: atom_id res chain seq x y z
N MET A 1 -19.84 2.15 -2.78
CA MET A 1 -18.58 2.57 -3.45
C MET A 1 -17.52 3.00 -2.44
N ALA A 2 -17.84 3.85 -1.46
CA ALA A 2 -16.88 4.27 -0.41
C ALA A 2 -16.32 3.10 0.41
N GLU A 3 -17.11 2.10 0.74
CA GLU A 3 -16.69 0.90 1.50
C GLU A 3 -15.64 0.04 0.76
N LYS A 4 -15.55 0.21 -0.56
CA LYS A 4 -14.58 -0.50 -1.40
C LYS A 4 -13.24 0.23 -1.53
N ILE A 5 -13.14 1.49 -1.10
CA ILE A 5 -11.92 2.31 -1.16
C ILE A 5 -11.37 2.47 0.24
N LEU A 6 -10.31 1.73 0.54
CA LEU A 6 -9.63 1.77 1.82
C LEU A 6 -8.46 2.76 1.72
N VAL A 7 -8.48 3.76 2.59
CA VAL A 7 -7.47 4.82 2.64
C VAL A 7 -6.70 4.74 3.94
N GLY A 8 -5.38 4.83 3.84
CA GLY A 8 -4.48 4.86 4.98
C GLY A 8 -3.15 5.51 4.64
N THR A 9 -2.16 5.26 5.45
CA THR A 9 -0.80 5.79 5.31
C THR A 9 0.24 4.67 5.31
N SER A 10 1.43 4.97 4.82
CA SER A 10 2.59 4.09 4.92
C SER A 10 3.25 4.29 6.29
N GLY A 11 2.79 3.51 7.28
CA GLY A 11 3.12 3.63 8.69
C GLY A 11 2.15 4.53 9.48
N TRP A 12 2.25 4.41 10.81
CA TRP A 12 1.43 5.19 11.76
C TRP A 12 2.24 5.74 12.92
N HIS A 13 3.48 5.31 13.12
CA HIS A 13 4.28 5.63 14.28
C HIS A 13 5.34 6.67 13.92
N TYR A 14 4.92 7.94 13.95
CA TYR A 14 5.77 9.08 13.62
C TYR A 14 5.63 10.19 14.66
N ASP A 15 6.72 10.56 15.34
CA ASP A 15 6.69 11.59 16.40
C ASP A 15 6.30 12.97 15.87
N HIS A 16 6.68 13.30 14.61
CA HIS A 16 6.34 14.59 14.00
C HIS A 16 4.85 14.70 13.58
N TRP A 17 4.04 13.64 13.75
CA TRP A 17 2.59 13.72 13.60
C TRP A 17 1.90 14.24 14.85
N LYS A 18 2.61 14.36 16.00
CA LYS A 18 2.09 15.00 17.21
C LYS A 18 1.85 16.49 16.95
N GLY A 19 0.65 16.94 17.22
CA GLY A 19 0.11 18.25 16.84
C GLY A 19 -0.67 18.22 15.53
N PRO A 20 -0.07 17.91 14.37
CA PRO A 20 -0.82 17.89 13.11
C PRO A 20 -1.91 16.82 13.00
N PHE A 21 -1.67 15.63 13.56
CA PHE A 21 -2.59 14.50 13.47
C PHE A 21 -2.88 13.85 14.82
N TYR A 22 -1.85 13.53 15.60
CA TYR A 22 -2.00 13.03 16.96
C TYR A 22 -2.13 14.18 17.97
N PRO A 23 -2.78 13.96 19.13
CA PRO A 23 -2.65 14.90 20.24
C PRO A 23 -1.18 15.15 20.58
N GLN A 24 -0.85 16.38 20.99
CA GLN A 24 0.54 16.78 21.28
C GLN A 24 1.21 15.87 22.34
N GLN A 25 0.43 15.43 23.33
CA GLN A 25 0.88 14.60 24.44
C GLN A 25 0.64 13.10 24.22
N ALA A 26 0.25 12.66 23.02
CA ALA A 26 -0.02 11.25 22.75
C ALA A 26 1.22 10.39 23.04
N ARG A 27 1.03 9.33 23.78
CA ARG A 27 2.07 8.35 24.11
C ARG A 27 2.23 7.38 22.93
N SER A 28 3.42 6.79 22.79
CA SER A 28 3.74 5.89 21.69
C SER A 28 2.85 4.64 21.65
N ASP A 29 2.40 4.15 22.79
CA ASP A 29 1.49 3.01 22.92
C ASP A 29 0.03 3.33 22.56
N GLU A 30 -0.35 4.61 22.52
CA GLU A 30 -1.70 5.07 22.18
C GLU A 30 -1.87 5.37 20.66
N LEU A 31 -0.76 5.49 19.92
CA LEU A 31 -0.80 5.95 18.51
C LEU A 31 -1.59 5.02 17.61
N LEU A 32 -1.45 3.70 17.78
CA LEU A 32 -2.17 2.73 16.95
C LEU A 32 -3.68 2.79 17.20
N ASP A 33 -4.11 2.84 18.46
CA ASP A 33 -5.53 2.96 18.84
C ASP A 33 -6.13 4.26 18.27
N PHE A 34 -5.44 5.39 18.44
CA PHE A 34 -5.86 6.67 17.86
C PHE A 34 -5.96 6.62 16.34
N TYR A 35 -5.02 5.95 15.65
CA TYR A 35 -4.99 5.78 14.21
C TYR A 35 -6.19 4.97 13.71
N THR A 36 -6.50 3.85 14.36
CA THR A 36 -7.59 2.95 13.95
C THR A 36 -8.98 3.54 14.11
N ARG A 37 -9.14 4.58 14.93
CA ARG A 37 -10.41 5.35 15.03
C ARG A 37 -10.66 6.22 13.80
N ARG A 38 -9.68 6.42 12.92
CA ARG A 38 -9.76 7.30 11.74
C ARG A 38 -9.60 6.55 10.44
N PHE A 39 -8.83 5.49 10.45
CA PHE A 39 -8.53 4.68 9.27
C PHE A 39 -8.82 3.21 9.53
N SER A 40 -9.29 2.51 8.50
CA SER A 40 -9.55 1.06 8.53
C SER A 40 -8.39 0.23 7.98
N THR A 41 -7.31 0.88 7.52
CA THR A 41 -6.14 0.20 6.95
C THR A 41 -4.86 1.02 7.16
N VAL A 42 -3.73 0.32 7.16
CA VAL A 42 -2.39 0.90 7.17
C VAL A 42 -1.43 0.02 6.39
N GLU A 43 -0.43 0.61 5.75
CA GLU A 43 0.70 -0.12 5.16
C GLU A 43 1.85 -0.19 6.18
N ILE A 44 2.26 -1.38 6.57
CA ILE A 44 3.43 -1.61 7.42
C ILE A 44 4.68 -1.47 6.55
N ASN A 45 5.45 -0.40 6.75
CA ASN A 45 6.63 -0.08 5.94
C ASN A 45 7.96 -0.45 6.63
N ASN A 46 7.99 -0.52 7.96
CA ASN A 46 9.20 -0.89 8.72
C ASN A 46 9.67 -2.33 8.44
N SER A 47 8.75 -3.23 8.07
CA SER A 47 9.05 -4.60 7.62
C SER A 47 10.01 -4.68 6.43
N PHE A 48 10.09 -3.61 5.64
CA PHE A 48 11.04 -3.47 4.55
C PHE A 48 12.50 -3.47 5.04
N TYR A 49 12.79 -2.80 6.15
CA TYR A 49 14.12 -2.68 6.74
C TYR A 49 14.40 -3.76 7.78
N HIS A 50 13.45 -3.98 8.66
CA HIS A 50 13.52 -4.94 9.77
C HIS A 50 12.20 -5.69 9.85
N LEU A 51 12.20 -6.97 9.50
CA LEU A 51 10.99 -7.79 9.56
C LEU A 51 10.56 -7.96 11.03
N PRO A 52 9.37 -7.47 11.43
CA PRO A 52 8.86 -7.68 12.77
C PRO A 52 8.67 -9.16 13.08
N SER A 53 8.77 -9.53 14.34
CA SER A 53 8.50 -10.90 14.78
C SER A 53 7.01 -11.26 14.61
N ARG A 54 6.71 -12.55 14.51
CA ARG A 54 5.32 -13.04 14.51
C ARG A 54 4.54 -12.51 15.73
N LYS A 55 5.18 -12.47 16.91
CA LYS A 55 4.60 -11.92 18.14
C LYS A 55 4.21 -10.45 17.98
N THR A 56 5.06 -9.65 17.34
CA THR A 56 4.78 -8.23 17.07
C THR A 56 3.59 -8.06 16.13
N PHE A 57 3.53 -8.83 15.03
CA PHE A 57 2.39 -8.82 14.12
C PHE A 57 1.10 -9.25 14.83
N SER A 58 1.15 -10.30 15.66
CA SER A 58 0.00 -10.74 16.46
C SER A 58 -0.45 -9.67 17.44
N ALA A 59 0.46 -8.97 18.09
CA ALA A 59 0.12 -7.87 19.00
C ALA A 59 -0.61 -6.73 18.26
N TRP A 60 -0.18 -6.37 17.04
CA TRP A 60 -0.88 -5.37 16.24
C TRP A 60 -2.26 -5.85 15.78
N ARG A 61 -2.39 -7.13 15.39
CA ARG A 61 -3.70 -7.73 15.10
C ARG A 61 -4.65 -7.58 16.29
N ASP A 62 -4.19 -7.96 17.46
CA ASP A 62 -5.03 -8.01 18.66
C ASP A 62 -5.38 -6.60 19.20
N ALA A 63 -4.52 -5.61 18.94
CA ALA A 63 -4.71 -4.21 19.33
C ALA A 63 -5.59 -3.39 18.38
N THR A 64 -6.16 -3.99 17.31
CA THR A 64 -6.93 -3.25 16.30
C THR A 64 -8.35 -3.81 16.15
N PRO A 65 -9.33 -3.02 15.64
CA PRO A 65 -10.70 -3.52 15.40
C PRO A 65 -10.76 -4.72 14.45
N PRO A 66 -11.78 -5.59 14.54
CA PRO A 66 -11.88 -6.81 13.72
C PRO A 66 -11.79 -6.58 12.21
N ALA A 67 -12.38 -5.49 11.70
CA ALA A 67 -12.38 -5.14 10.27
C ALA A 67 -11.11 -4.40 9.80
N PHE A 68 -10.13 -4.17 10.69
CA PHE A 68 -8.91 -3.46 10.31
C PHE A 68 -7.99 -4.32 9.45
N THR A 69 -7.44 -3.73 8.39
CA THR A 69 -6.59 -4.44 7.42
C THR A 69 -5.16 -3.86 7.42
N PHE A 70 -4.18 -4.72 7.50
CA PHE A 70 -2.77 -4.35 7.37
C PHE A 70 -2.23 -4.77 6.01
N ALA A 71 -1.86 -3.82 5.14
CA ALA A 71 -0.95 -4.13 4.05
C ALA A 71 0.48 -4.23 4.60
N VAL A 72 1.30 -5.10 4.01
CA VAL A 72 2.67 -5.32 4.48
C VAL A 72 3.66 -5.16 3.34
N LYS A 73 4.61 -4.23 3.48
CA LYS A 73 5.70 -4.09 2.50
C LYS A 73 6.74 -5.18 2.74
N ALA A 74 6.98 -6.01 1.73
CA ALA A 74 7.93 -7.09 1.78
C ALA A 74 9.36 -6.58 2.02
N SER A 75 10.18 -7.43 2.66
CA SER A 75 11.56 -7.10 3.03
C SER A 75 12.41 -6.68 1.83
N ARG A 76 13.26 -5.65 2.03
CA ARG A 76 14.28 -5.25 1.05
C ARG A 76 15.25 -6.38 0.68
N TYR A 77 15.40 -7.36 1.55
CA TYR A 77 16.21 -8.54 1.26
C TYR A 77 15.66 -9.28 0.04
N ILE A 78 14.35 -9.49 -0.04
CA ILE A 78 13.69 -10.15 -1.17
C ILE A 78 13.81 -9.31 -2.44
N THR A 79 13.42 -8.03 -2.36
CA THR A 79 13.20 -7.20 -3.54
C THR A 79 14.47 -6.48 -4.03
N HIS A 80 15.33 -5.99 -3.13
CA HIS A 80 16.49 -5.16 -3.47
C HIS A 80 17.79 -5.93 -3.44
N MET A 81 18.01 -6.76 -2.42
CA MET A 81 19.28 -7.50 -2.28
C MET A 81 19.28 -8.74 -3.16
N LYS A 82 18.28 -9.59 -3.03
CA LYS A 82 18.12 -10.80 -3.86
C LYS A 82 17.54 -10.52 -5.25
N LYS A 83 16.86 -9.40 -5.44
CA LYS A 83 16.18 -9.06 -6.70
C LYS A 83 15.31 -10.23 -7.18
N LEU A 84 14.48 -10.74 -6.26
CA LEU A 84 13.56 -11.87 -6.45
C LEU A 84 14.25 -13.22 -6.73
N LYS A 85 15.57 -13.35 -6.54
CA LYS A 85 16.31 -14.60 -6.81
C LYS A 85 16.17 -15.57 -5.65
N ASP A 86 16.04 -16.88 -5.97
CA ASP A 86 15.95 -17.98 -4.99
C ASP A 86 14.98 -17.59 -3.84
N PRO A 87 13.68 -17.41 -4.13
CA PRO A 87 12.78 -16.72 -3.21
C PRO A 87 12.29 -17.57 -2.04
N GLU A 88 12.32 -18.91 -2.15
CA GLU A 88 11.61 -19.85 -1.29
C GLU A 88 11.91 -19.61 0.20
N LYS A 89 13.18 -19.66 0.60
CA LYS A 89 13.58 -19.46 2.01
C LYS A 89 13.27 -18.05 2.52
N ALA A 90 13.39 -17.05 1.64
CA ALA A 90 13.13 -15.66 2.01
C ALA A 90 11.62 -15.40 2.18
N LEU A 91 10.80 -16.00 1.32
CA LEU A 91 9.33 -15.97 1.41
C LEU A 91 8.86 -16.75 2.65
N GLU A 92 9.35 -17.97 2.87
CA GLU A 92 9.04 -18.77 4.06
C GLU A 92 9.28 -17.96 5.35
N LYS A 93 10.47 -17.35 5.48
CA LYS A 93 10.80 -16.50 6.63
C LYS A 93 9.86 -15.30 6.73
N PHE A 94 9.53 -14.66 5.62
CA PHE A 94 8.62 -13.50 5.61
C PHE A 94 7.22 -13.91 6.07
N PHE A 95 6.64 -14.96 5.49
CA PHE A 95 5.29 -15.42 5.80
C PHE A 95 5.19 -15.99 7.22
N SER A 96 6.22 -16.72 7.71
CA SER A 96 6.24 -17.20 9.09
C SER A 96 6.06 -16.08 10.13
N CYS A 97 6.44 -14.85 9.79
CA CYS A 97 6.22 -13.67 10.63
C CYS A 97 4.89 -12.96 10.28
N ALA A 98 4.67 -12.61 9.00
CA ALA A 98 3.52 -11.81 8.56
C ALA A 98 2.17 -12.49 8.85
N ASP A 99 2.10 -13.81 8.82
CA ASP A 99 0.90 -14.60 9.18
C ASP A 99 0.47 -14.41 10.64
N GLY A 100 1.30 -13.76 11.46
CA GLY A 100 0.88 -13.28 12.79
C GLY A 100 -0.31 -12.31 12.74
N LEU A 101 -0.54 -11.63 11.61
CA LEU A 101 -1.71 -10.77 11.38
C LEU A 101 -3.01 -11.58 11.15
N GLY A 102 -2.93 -12.85 10.79
CA GLY A 102 -4.10 -13.71 10.54
C GLY A 102 -5.04 -13.11 9.49
N SER A 103 -6.33 -13.07 9.79
CA SER A 103 -7.36 -12.53 8.88
C SER A 103 -7.24 -11.02 8.59
N LYS A 104 -6.42 -10.30 9.35
CA LYS A 104 -6.14 -8.88 9.10
C LYS A 104 -4.97 -8.64 8.15
N LEU A 105 -4.29 -9.70 7.67
CA LEU A 105 -3.28 -9.60 6.64
C LEU A 105 -3.94 -9.26 5.31
N GLY A 106 -3.74 -8.06 4.86
CA GLY A 106 -4.17 -7.53 3.57
C GLY A 106 -3.12 -7.74 2.48
N PRO A 107 -3.05 -6.86 1.46
CA PRO A 107 -2.10 -7.00 0.37
C PRO A 107 -0.64 -6.91 0.83
N ILE A 108 0.21 -7.73 0.21
CA ILE A 108 1.66 -7.71 0.40
C ILE A 108 2.29 -6.97 -0.77
N LEU A 109 3.02 -5.90 -0.48
CA LEU A 109 3.66 -5.06 -1.49
C LEU A 109 5.11 -5.49 -1.74
N PHE A 110 5.42 -5.88 -2.97
CA PHE A 110 6.78 -6.06 -3.47
C PHE A 110 7.20 -4.83 -4.28
N GLN A 111 7.95 -3.92 -3.66
CA GLN A 111 8.53 -2.77 -4.37
C GLN A 111 9.87 -3.15 -4.96
N LEU A 112 10.02 -3.09 -6.29
CA LEU A 112 11.29 -3.34 -6.96
C LEU A 112 12.18 -2.09 -6.97
N PRO A 113 13.52 -2.27 -6.94
CA PRO A 113 14.43 -1.14 -6.90
C PRO A 113 14.43 -0.35 -8.21
N PRO A 114 14.68 0.96 -8.16
CA PRO A 114 14.94 1.74 -9.37
C PRO A 114 16.21 1.25 -10.07
N ARG A 115 16.33 1.49 -11.37
CA ARG A 115 17.48 1.11 -12.21
C ARG A 115 17.73 -0.41 -12.29
N TRP A 116 16.76 -1.23 -11.93
CA TRP A 116 16.77 -2.65 -12.21
C TRP A 116 15.89 -2.93 -13.42
N LYS A 117 16.54 -3.22 -14.54
CA LYS A 117 15.89 -3.50 -15.80
C LYS A 117 15.06 -4.78 -15.73
N ARG A 118 14.02 -4.82 -16.56
CA ARG A 118 13.12 -5.96 -16.68
C ARG A 118 13.85 -7.29 -16.81
N ASN A 119 13.39 -8.27 -16.05
CA ASN A 119 13.75 -9.67 -16.16
C ASN A 119 12.48 -10.50 -15.99
N ALA A 120 11.86 -10.83 -17.12
CA ALA A 120 10.56 -11.52 -17.14
C ALA A 120 10.65 -12.96 -16.62
N GLU A 121 11.76 -13.66 -16.88
CA GLU A 121 12.02 -15.01 -16.34
C GLU A 121 12.05 -14.96 -14.80
N ARG A 122 12.83 -14.04 -14.24
CA ARG A 122 12.91 -13.84 -12.78
C ARG A 122 11.56 -13.48 -12.15
N MET A 123 10.77 -12.67 -12.84
CA MET A 123 9.41 -12.34 -12.37
C MET A 123 8.52 -13.58 -12.41
N ARG A 124 8.57 -14.37 -13.47
CA ARG A 124 7.78 -15.61 -13.62
C ARG A 124 8.10 -16.61 -12.50
N ASP A 125 9.37 -16.87 -12.28
CA ASP A 125 9.83 -17.81 -11.23
C ASP A 125 9.40 -17.34 -9.84
N PHE A 126 9.53 -16.05 -9.58
CA PHE A 126 9.11 -15.45 -8.31
C PHE A 126 7.60 -15.56 -8.10
N LEU A 127 6.80 -15.22 -9.11
CA LEU A 127 5.34 -15.31 -9.04
C LEU A 127 4.87 -16.75 -8.81
N ALA A 128 5.52 -17.72 -9.44
CA ALA A 128 5.23 -19.15 -9.26
C ALA A 128 5.58 -19.66 -7.85
N ALA A 129 6.49 -19.00 -7.13
CA ALA A 129 6.87 -19.36 -5.77
C ALA A 129 6.02 -18.70 -4.69
N LEU A 130 5.12 -17.78 -5.05
CA LEU A 130 4.24 -17.09 -4.09
C LEU A 130 3.12 -18.04 -3.61
N PRO A 131 2.83 -18.09 -2.28
CA PRO A 131 1.64 -18.79 -1.77
C PRO A 131 0.34 -18.25 -2.36
N GLU A 132 -0.60 -19.12 -2.72
CA GLU A 132 -1.84 -18.74 -3.43
C GLU A 132 -2.87 -18.02 -2.54
N ASN A 133 -2.76 -18.11 -1.22
CA ASN A 133 -3.77 -17.65 -0.26
C ASN A 133 -3.60 -16.18 0.17
N HIS A 134 -2.77 -15.40 -0.51
CA HIS A 134 -2.52 -13.99 -0.20
C HIS A 134 -2.73 -13.09 -1.42
N ARG A 135 -2.93 -11.80 -1.17
CA ARG A 135 -3.01 -10.75 -2.19
C ARG A 135 -1.66 -10.07 -2.36
N TYR A 136 -1.21 -9.89 -3.60
CA TYR A 136 0.10 -9.33 -3.92
C TYR A 136 0.00 -8.09 -4.78
N ALA A 137 0.81 -7.07 -4.47
CA ALA A 137 0.96 -5.87 -5.28
C ALA A 137 2.44 -5.66 -5.64
N PHE A 138 2.71 -5.22 -6.87
CA PHE A 138 4.06 -4.96 -7.36
C PHE A 138 4.21 -3.49 -7.73
N GLU A 139 5.14 -2.80 -7.07
CA GLU A 139 5.55 -1.44 -7.40
C GLU A 139 6.83 -1.47 -8.22
N LEU A 140 6.72 -1.17 -9.52
CA LEU A 140 7.79 -1.27 -10.50
C LEU A 140 8.42 0.10 -10.73
N ARG A 141 9.62 0.35 -10.16
CA ARG A 141 10.26 1.68 -10.14
C ARG A 141 11.11 2.00 -11.37
N ASP A 142 11.48 1.03 -12.21
CA ASP A 142 12.12 1.27 -13.50
C ASP A 142 11.06 1.17 -14.62
N PRO A 143 10.96 2.17 -15.52
CA PRO A 143 9.96 2.17 -16.59
C PRO A 143 10.04 0.98 -17.55
N ASP A 144 11.20 0.33 -17.67
CA ASP A 144 11.38 -0.86 -18.51
C ASP A 144 10.49 -2.05 -18.09
N TRP A 145 10.06 -2.07 -16.82
CA TRP A 145 9.10 -3.06 -16.33
C TRP A 145 7.66 -2.83 -16.82
N PHE A 146 7.32 -1.64 -17.31
CA PHE A 146 5.99 -1.35 -17.85
C PHE A 146 5.83 -1.93 -19.26
N HIS A 147 5.77 -3.25 -19.34
CA HIS A 147 5.76 -4.00 -20.59
C HIS A 147 4.62 -5.02 -20.60
N GLY A 148 4.04 -5.27 -21.77
CA GLY A 148 2.90 -6.19 -21.93
C GLY A 148 3.12 -7.57 -21.33
N GLU A 149 4.31 -8.15 -21.52
CA GLU A 149 4.68 -9.45 -20.95
C GLU A 149 4.59 -9.45 -19.41
N ILE A 150 5.07 -8.37 -18.74
CA ILE A 150 5.01 -8.26 -17.27
C ILE A 150 3.57 -8.12 -16.82
N PHE A 151 2.77 -7.31 -17.51
CA PHE A 151 1.35 -7.16 -17.16
C PHE A 151 0.60 -8.48 -17.28
N SER A 152 0.83 -9.23 -18.36
CA SER A 152 0.23 -10.56 -18.53
C SER A 152 0.67 -11.56 -17.45
N LEU A 153 1.92 -11.48 -16.98
CA LEU A 153 2.39 -12.30 -15.85
C LEU A 153 1.65 -11.91 -14.56
N LEU A 154 1.51 -10.60 -14.27
CA LEU A 154 0.77 -10.15 -13.08
C LEU A 154 -0.70 -10.57 -13.15
N GLU A 155 -1.37 -10.40 -14.30
CA GLU A 155 -2.76 -10.81 -14.50
C GLU A 155 -2.93 -12.32 -14.31
N LYS A 156 -2.06 -13.13 -14.89
CA LYS A 156 -2.09 -14.60 -14.76
C LYS A 156 -1.97 -15.07 -13.30
N HIS A 157 -1.24 -14.34 -12.46
CA HIS A 157 -1.03 -14.68 -11.06
C HIS A 157 -1.86 -13.81 -10.10
N TYR A 158 -2.89 -13.09 -10.60
CA TYR A 158 -3.79 -12.25 -9.80
C TYR A 158 -3.05 -11.22 -8.92
N CYS A 159 -1.90 -10.71 -9.39
CA CYS A 159 -1.09 -9.73 -8.69
C CYS A 159 -1.39 -8.31 -9.18
N ALA A 160 -1.64 -7.39 -8.27
CA ALA A 160 -1.94 -6.00 -8.61
C ALA A 160 -0.68 -5.24 -9.06
N LEU A 161 -0.75 -4.55 -10.21
CA LEU A 161 0.20 -3.50 -10.51
C LEU A 161 -0.07 -2.30 -9.60
N CYS A 162 0.92 -1.92 -8.79
CA CYS A 162 0.80 -0.74 -7.94
C CYS A 162 0.82 0.54 -8.77
N LEU A 163 -0.26 1.31 -8.71
CA LEU A 163 -0.32 2.67 -9.24
C LEU A 163 0.38 3.61 -8.26
N PHE A 164 1.35 4.40 -8.71
CA PHE A 164 2.09 5.30 -7.83
C PHE A 164 2.37 6.68 -8.45
N ASP A 165 2.60 7.66 -7.56
CA ASP A 165 3.14 8.99 -7.87
C ASP A 165 4.40 9.21 -7.03
N PHE A 166 5.55 9.33 -7.68
CA PHE A 166 6.84 9.43 -6.99
C PHE A 166 7.82 10.29 -7.75
N ALA A 167 8.15 11.47 -7.22
CA ALA A 167 9.16 12.37 -7.77
C ALA A 167 8.97 12.66 -9.28
N GLY A 168 7.74 12.88 -9.71
CA GLY A 168 7.36 13.14 -11.11
C GLY A 168 7.19 11.90 -11.98
N GLN A 169 7.53 10.71 -11.48
CA GLN A 169 7.29 9.45 -12.16
C GLN A 169 5.92 8.88 -11.75
N LYS A 170 5.13 8.44 -12.73
CA LYS A 170 3.85 7.75 -12.52
C LYS A 170 3.87 6.41 -13.22
N SER A 171 3.25 5.41 -12.61
CA SER A 171 2.99 4.12 -13.24
C SER A 171 1.80 4.22 -14.20
N PRO A 172 1.67 3.32 -15.20
CA PRO A 172 0.49 3.25 -16.04
C PRO A 172 -0.75 2.83 -15.22
N HIS A 173 -1.91 3.34 -15.61
CA HIS A 173 -3.19 2.91 -15.07
C HIS A 173 -3.58 1.56 -15.69
N ARG A 174 -3.48 0.48 -14.92
CA ARG A 174 -3.86 -0.86 -15.37
C ARG A 174 -4.31 -1.71 -14.18
N LEU A 175 -5.48 -2.33 -14.30
CA LEU A 175 -5.98 -3.31 -13.34
C LEU A 175 -5.47 -4.70 -13.77
N THR A 176 -4.71 -5.36 -12.91
CA THR A 176 -4.13 -6.70 -13.17
C THR A 176 -4.55 -7.75 -12.14
N ALA A 177 -5.43 -7.38 -11.19
CA ALA A 177 -5.97 -8.24 -10.16
C ALA A 177 -7.39 -7.80 -9.80
N GLU A 178 -8.07 -8.57 -8.95
CA GLU A 178 -9.40 -8.23 -8.41
C GLU A 178 -9.38 -7.04 -7.43
N PHE A 179 -8.22 -6.49 -7.14
CA PHE A 179 -8.05 -5.30 -6.32
C PHE A 179 -7.02 -4.35 -6.94
N ALA A 180 -7.08 -3.07 -6.57
CA ALA A 180 -6.08 -2.08 -6.95
C ALA A 180 -5.29 -1.58 -5.73
N TYR A 181 -4.03 -1.21 -5.97
CA TYR A 181 -3.12 -0.71 -4.95
C TYR A 181 -2.48 0.60 -5.41
N ILE A 182 -2.62 1.66 -4.62
CA ILE A 182 -2.17 3.02 -4.98
C ILE A 182 -1.24 3.53 -3.88
N ARG A 183 -0.07 4.06 -4.26
CA ARG A 183 0.88 4.70 -3.35
C ARG A 183 1.20 6.13 -3.77
N LEU A 184 1.03 7.07 -2.86
CA LEU A 184 1.15 8.51 -3.10
C LEU A 184 2.30 9.06 -2.26
N HIS A 185 3.46 9.26 -2.90
CA HIS A 185 4.71 9.65 -2.25
C HIS A 185 4.97 11.16 -2.24
N GLY A 186 4.01 11.95 -2.64
CA GLY A 186 4.09 13.41 -2.70
C GLY A 186 4.05 13.96 -4.12
N PRO A 187 3.43 15.14 -4.29
CA PRO A 187 3.22 15.75 -5.60
C PRO A 187 4.47 16.46 -6.15
N SER A 188 5.52 16.58 -5.36
CA SER A 188 6.75 17.31 -5.74
C SER A 188 7.76 16.40 -6.44
N HIS A 189 8.74 16.99 -7.14
CA HIS A 189 9.89 16.26 -7.66
C HIS A 189 10.85 15.77 -6.55
N GLN A 190 10.73 16.31 -5.35
CA GLN A 190 11.43 15.82 -4.17
C GLN A 190 10.70 14.62 -3.58
N LYS A 191 11.45 13.56 -3.25
CA LYS A 191 10.90 12.31 -2.70
C LYS A 191 10.22 12.54 -1.35
N TYR A 192 9.03 11.96 -1.19
CA TYR A 192 8.24 11.97 0.06
C TYR A 192 7.83 13.37 0.53
N ALA A 193 7.89 14.37 -0.35
CA ALA A 193 7.68 15.77 0.00
C ALA A 193 6.44 16.37 -0.65
N GLY A 194 5.86 17.36 0.05
CA GLY A 194 4.74 18.16 -0.40
C GLY A 194 3.38 17.59 -0.02
N ARG A 195 2.43 18.48 0.10
CA ARG A 195 1.02 18.17 0.36
C ARG A 195 0.24 18.17 -0.94
N TYR A 196 -0.52 17.13 -1.19
CA TYR A 196 -1.45 17.07 -2.32
C TYR A 196 -2.54 18.14 -2.15
N THR A 197 -2.84 18.86 -3.22
CA THR A 197 -3.98 19.78 -3.27
C THR A 197 -5.29 19.01 -3.39
N LYS A 198 -6.39 19.66 -3.03
CA LYS A 198 -7.74 19.07 -3.19
C LYS A 198 -8.03 18.64 -4.64
N GLY A 199 -7.52 19.39 -5.63
CA GLY A 199 -7.66 19.03 -7.05
C GLY A 199 -6.94 17.73 -7.39
N GLN A 200 -5.71 17.56 -6.92
CA GLN A 200 -4.92 16.32 -7.10
C GLN A 200 -5.56 15.14 -6.37
N LEU A 201 -6.04 15.34 -5.14
CA LEU A 201 -6.76 14.28 -4.39
C LEU A 201 -8.03 13.83 -5.11
N ARG A 202 -8.81 14.75 -5.68
CA ARG A 202 -9.98 14.39 -6.51
C ARG A 202 -9.57 13.59 -7.76
N GLN A 203 -8.43 13.90 -8.37
CA GLN A 203 -7.92 13.13 -9.50
C GLN A 203 -7.57 11.70 -9.08
N TRP A 204 -6.90 11.52 -7.94
CA TRP A 204 -6.58 10.20 -7.39
C TRP A 204 -7.84 9.41 -7.00
N LEU A 205 -8.82 10.08 -6.41
CA LEU A 205 -10.12 9.45 -6.13
C LEU A 205 -10.80 8.96 -7.42
N ARG A 206 -10.80 9.76 -8.50
CA ARG A 206 -11.31 9.32 -9.82
C ARG A 206 -10.57 8.10 -10.36
N HIS A 207 -9.25 7.97 -10.14
CA HIS A 207 -8.52 6.75 -10.49
C HIS A 207 -8.99 5.54 -9.68
N ALA A 208 -9.21 5.70 -8.39
CA ALA A 208 -9.74 4.64 -7.53
C ALA A 208 -11.16 4.22 -7.96
N GLU A 209 -12.05 5.17 -8.18
CA GLU A 209 -13.42 4.93 -8.68
C GLU A 209 -13.43 4.27 -10.06
N LYS A 210 -12.46 4.62 -10.93
CA LYS A 210 -12.29 3.98 -12.22
C LYS A 210 -11.93 2.50 -12.06
N PHE A 211 -11.00 2.15 -11.17
CA PHE A 211 -10.68 0.74 -10.88
C PHE A 211 -11.90 -0.04 -10.38
N ILE A 212 -12.75 0.54 -9.52
CA ILE A 212 -14.00 -0.10 -9.09
C ILE A 212 -14.93 -0.35 -10.28
N ARG A 213 -15.06 0.62 -11.20
CA ARG A 213 -15.88 0.43 -12.43
C ARG A 213 -15.28 -0.60 -13.39
N GLU A 214 -13.97 -0.79 -13.41
CA GLU A 214 -13.25 -1.79 -14.19
C GLU A 214 -13.32 -3.20 -13.55
N GLY A 215 -13.95 -3.35 -12.38
CA GLY A 215 -14.21 -4.63 -11.74
C GLY A 215 -13.39 -4.90 -10.47
N ALA A 216 -12.58 -3.93 -9.99
CA ALA A 216 -11.90 -4.12 -8.72
C ALA A 216 -12.90 -4.24 -7.57
N GLU A 217 -12.73 -5.24 -6.73
CA GLU A 217 -13.53 -5.44 -5.51
C GLU A 217 -13.18 -4.41 -4.45
N GLN A 218 -11.87 -4.10 -4.32
CA GLN A 218 -11.31 -3.15 -3.36
C GLN A 218 -10.19 -2.32 -4.00
N VAL A 219 -10.04 -1.09 -3.51
CA VAL A 219 -8.91 -0.21 -3.84
C VAL A 219 -8.24 0.22 -2.55
N PHE A 220 -6.95 -0.03 -2.43
CA PHE A 220 -6.12 0.42 -1.32
C PHE A 220 -5.32 1.65 -1.73
N ILE A 221 -5.40 2.73 -0.94
CA ILE A 221 -4.66 3.97 -1.16
C ILE A 221 -3.81 4.26 0.06
N TYR A 222 -2.50 4.31 -0.11
CA TYR A 222 -1.57 4.62 0.98
C TYR A 222 -0.75 5.88 0.65
N PHE A 223 -0.82 6.84 1.58
CA PHE A 223 -0.02 8.06 1.51
C PHE A 223 1.33 7.84 2.21
N ASP A 224 2.41 8.20 1.50
CA ASP A 224 3.81 8.07 1.93
C ASP A 224 4.55 9.42 1.78
N ASN A 225 3.81 10.54 1.64
CA ASN A 225 4.32 11.91 1.61
C ASN A 225 4.44 12.46 3.04
N ASP A 226 5.34 11.87 3.82
CA ASP A 226 5.33 12.00 5.26
C ASP A 226 5.99 13.29 5.81
N GLN A 227 6.39 14.21 4.96
CA GLN A 227 6.86 15.51 5.40
C GLN A 227 5.77 16.26 6.20
N GLN A 228 6.06 16.67 7.43
CA GLN A 228 5.17 17.47 8.30
C GLN A 228 3.76 16.83 8.56
N GLY A 229 3.65 15.52 8.52
CA GLY A 229 2.37 14.80 8.74
C GLY A 229 1.38 14.90 7.57
N TYR A 230 1.83 15.34 6.40
CA TYR A 230 0.96 15.51 5.23
C TYR A 230 0.30 14.21 4.78
N ALA A 231 0.96 13.07 4.99
CA ALA A 231 0.39 11.76 4.67
C ALA A 231 -0.95 11.53 5.38
N ALA A 232 -1.01 11.71 6.70
CA ALA A 232 -2.24 11.54 7.47
C ALA A 232 -3.30 12.58 7.10
N LEU A 233 -2.92 13.84 6.90
CA LEU A 233 -3.84 14.91 6.52
C LEU A 233 -4.47 14.67 5.14
N ASN A 234 -3.66 14.30 4.14
CA ASN A 234 -4.16 13.99 2.80
C ASN A 234 -5.04 12.71 2.78
N ALA A 235 -4.68 11.71 3.59
CA ALA A 235 -5.50 10.51 3.75
C ALA A 235 -6.88 10.83 4.33
N LEU A 236 -6.98 11.70 5.35
CA LEU A 236 -8.27 12.17 5.87
C LEU A 236 -9.07 12.96 4.83
N GLU A 237 -8.40 13.86 4.07
CA GLU A 237 -9.07 14.67 3.06
C GLU A 237 -9.68 13.80 1.94
N ILE A 238 -8.95 12.83 1.40
CA ILE A 238 -9.49 11.97 0.33
C ILE A 238 -10.58 11.03 0.85
N GLN A 239 -10.48 10.54 2.09
CA GLN A 239 -11.50 9.72 2.74
C GLN A 239 -12.83 10.50 2.90
N GLN A 240 -12.74 11.76 3.32
CA GLN A 240 -13.93 12.64 3.39
C GLN A 240 -14.56 12.90 2.02
N MET A 241 -13.74 13.04 0.98
CA MET A 241 -14.24 13.20 -0.40
C MET A 241 -14.96 11.93 -0.87
N ALA A 242 -14.41 10.74 -0.63
CA ALA A 242 -15.03 9.47 -0.98
C ALA A 242 -16.38 9.26 -0.29
N GLY A 243 -16.50 9.62 0.98
CA GLY A 243 -17.77 9.57 1.73
C GLY A 243 -18.85 10.50 1.17
N ARG A 244 -18.48 11.72 0.76
CA ARG A 244 -19.41 12.71 0.16
C ARG A 244 -19.95 12.28 -1.21
N THR A 245 -19.10 11.64 -2.02
CA THR A 245 -19.51 11.13 -3.35
C THR A 245 -20.59 10.05 -3.22
N CYS A 246 -20.56 9.24 -2.17
CA CYS A 246 -21.60 8.24 -1.89
C CYS A 246 -22.94 8.85 -1.46
N SER A 247 -22.93 9.91 -0.65
CA SER A 247 -24.18 10.57 -0.19
C SER A 247 -24.94 11.20 -1.36
N GLN A 248 -24.23 11.79 -2.32
CA GLN A 248 -24.86 12.40 -3.51
C GLN A 248 -25.40 11.37 -4.52
N ALA A 249 -24.81 10.16 -4.57
CA ALA A 249 -25.28 9.11 -5.47
C ALA A 249 -26.53 8.38 -4.94
N ASN A 250 -26.85 8.50 -3.65
CA ASN A 250 -28.05 7.92 -3.03
C ASN A 250 -29.25 8.87 -3.01
N GLU A 251 -29.07 10.14 -3.40
CA GLU A 251 -30.12 11.19 -3.48
C GLU A 251 -30.58 11.45 -4.92
N SER A 252 -30.04 10.74 -5.89
CA SER A 252 -30.40 10.83 -7.33
C SER A 252 -31.01 9.52 -7.83
#